data_c42d1ad97844af07a0d0985b0382b6c0
#
_entry.id   c42d1ad97844af07a0d0985b0382b6c0
#
_cell.length_a   1.000
_cell.length_b   1.000
_cell.length_c   1.000
_cell.angle_alpha   90.00
_cell.angle_beta   90.00
_cell.angle_gamma   90.00
#
_symmetry.space_group_name_H-M   'P 1'
#
loop_
_entity.id
_entity.type
_entity.pdbx_description
1 polymer ?
#
loop_
_entity_poly.entity_id
_entity_poly.type
_entity_poly.pdbx_seq_one_letter_code
_entity_poly.pdbx_strand_id
1 'polypeptide(L)'
;MAVTIRKTTAASLLAVLLALNAAPCSAESATADDTARFLAGLPPSANSPLVALTQDPIWQKHARYFNSVFARADSNALAKVRAFSNEHLPDKHNTLLYLFSGPDFLFATSFFPSATTYVLAGLEPVGTIPQLNSLGAAAIDGSLRNVETSLSSLLSFSFFLTKNMKTQLREGPVYGTLPVLYVFLARTGKTIQNVSFVNLDEKGNFRVPDEGTNPGKARRSAAQGVKIVFSKGNGPRQTLYYFNTNLADGAIERSGFLSFCEKLGPADSFIKSASYLLHSGSFTKARAFLLNHSAAIVQDDSGIPFAYFDPKKWRLQAFGWYVGPISRFARHDQPQLTQLFNAGNAIPLDFGIGYRWRRNESNLMLAVKTSPH
;
A
#
# COMPACT_ATOMS: atom_id res chain seq x y z
N MET A 1 37.94 37.83 91.43
CA MET A 1 38.52 37.26 90.21
C MET A 1 37.35 36.74 89.33
N ALA A 2 36.97 37.50 88.33
CA ALA A 2 35.87 37.15 87.43
C ALA A 2 36.47 36.76 86.07
N VAL A 3 36.17 35.55 85.64
CA VAL A 3 36.57 35.03 84.35
C VAL A 3 35.41 35.23 83.36
N THR A 4 35.62 36.06 82.36
CA THR A 4 34.65 36.33 81.27
C THR A 4 34.81 35.31 80.17
N ILE A 5 33.82 34.53 79.90
CA ILE A 5 33.76 33.60 78.73
C ILE A 5 33.10 34.32 77.57
N ARG A 6 33.84 34.53 76.49
CA ARG A 6 33.34 35.02 75.21
C ARG A 6 32.70 33.86 74.42
N LYS A 7 31.39 34.01 74.05
CA LYS A 7 30.70 33.14 73.12
C LYS A 7 31.02 33.58 71.71
N THR A 8 31.65 32.71 70.93
CA THR A 8 31.80 32.83 69.48
C THR A 8 30.62 32.16 68.81
N THR A 9 29.77 32.90 68.09
CA THR A 9 28.72 32.43 67.24
C THR A 9 29.25 31.99 65.89
N ALA A 10 29.22 30.70 65.57
CA ALA A 10 29.56 30.18 64.25
C ALA A 10 28.27 30.25 63.36
N ALA A 11 28.33 31.07 62.32
CA ALA A 11 27.32 31.13 61.30
C ALA A 11 27.57 30.00 60.29
N SER A 12 26.71 28.97 60.29
CA SER A 12 26.74 27.91 59.29
C SER A 12 26.02 28.39 58.02
N LEU A 13 26.78 28.59 56.95
CA LEU A 13 26.25 28.80 55.57
C LEU A 13 25.78 27.44 55.07
N LEU A 14 24.44 27.25 54.97
CA LEU A 14 23.83 26.09 54.30
C LEU A 14 23.74 26.39 52.80
N ALA A 15 24.70 25.90 52.00
CA ALA A 15 24.64 25.95 50.53
C ALA A 15 23.67 24.88 50.05
N VAL A 16 22.45 25.29 49.64
CA VAL A 16 21.50 24.40 48.96
C VAL A 16 21.95 24.26 47.50
N LEU A 17 22.56 23.13 47.16
CA LEU A 17 22.75 22.70 45.78
C LEU A 17 21.41 22.27 45.21
N LEU A 18 20.77 23.13 44.43
CA LEU A 18 19.70 22.73 43.50
C LEU A 18 20.33 21.90 42.36
N ALA A 19 20.39 20.60 42.52
CA ALA A 19 20.62 19.69 41.40
C ALA A 19 19.40 19.77 40.47
N LEU A 20 19.50 20.54 39.38
CA LEU A 20 18.60 20.42 38.24
C LEU A 20 18.77 19.01 37.68
N ASN A 21 17.90 18.09 38.06
CA ASN A 21 17.67 16.87 37.35
C ASN A 21 17.03 17.25 35.99
N ALA A 22 17.87 17.56 35.00
CA ALA A 22 17.48 17.53 33.61
C ALA A 22 17.17 16.05 33.30
N ALA A 23 15.91 15.66 33.43
CA ALA A 23 15.46 14.39 32.84
C ALA A 23 15.94 14.37 31.40
N PRO A 24 16.53 13.26 30.92
CA PRO A 24 16.88 13.16 29.51
C PRO A 24 15.59 13.36 28.74
N CYS A 25 15.52 14.45 27.96
CA CYS A 25 14.46 14.66 26.98
C CYS A 25 14.60 13.50 26.02
N SER A 26 13.82 12.43 26.22
CA SER A 26 13.68 11.37 25.23
C SER A 26 13.21 12.06 23.98
N ALA A 27 14.07 12.14 22.96
CA ALA A 27 13.69 12.70 21.68
C ALA A 27 12.41 11.95 21.23
N GLU A 28 11.30 12.66 21.20
CA GLU A 28 10.02 12.10 20.83
C GLU A 28 10.16 11.50 19.43
N SER A 29 9.88 10.21 19.27
CA SER A 29 10.01 9.56 17.97
C SER A 29 8.87 10.03 17.06
N ALA A 30 9.19 10.30 15.79
CA ALA A 30 8.17 10.66 14.80
C ALA A 30 7.09 9.60 14.71
N THR A 31 5.84 10.03 14.66
CA THR A 31 4.71 9.11 14.43
C THR A 31 4.78 8.46 13.04
N ALA A 32 4.07 7.35 12.84
CA ALA A 32 3.96 6.73 11.53
C ALA A 32 3.31 7.68 10.50
N ASP A 33 2.36 8.50 10.94
CA ASP A 33 1.72 9.51 10.08
C ASP A 33 2.70 10.64 9.71
N ASP A 34 3.47 11.16 10.65
CA ASP A 34 4.48 12.17 10.38
C ASP A 34 5.55 11.65 9.39
N THR A 35 5.99 10.41 9.60
CA THR A 35 6.92 9.74 8.70
C THR A 35 6.31 9.60 7.29
N ALA A 36 5.06 9.20 7.19
CA ALA A 36 4.34 9.07 5.92
C ALA A 36 4.21 10.42 5.20
N ARG A 37 3.83 11.46 5.92
CA ARG A 37 3.72 12.82 5.39
C ARG A 37 5.08 13.34 4.90
N PHE A 38 6.12 13.17 5.70
CA PHE A 38 7.48 13.59 5.33
C PHE A 38 7.96 12.90 4.04
N LEU A 39 7.84 11.56 3.96
CA LEU A 39 8.19 10.78 2.77
C LEU A 39 7.32 11.13 1.55
N ALA A 40 6.10 11.57 1.78
CA ALA A 40 5.19 12.04 0.75
C ALA A 40 5.46 13.50 0.31
N GLY A 41 6.44 14.19 0.87
CA GLY A 41 6.68 15.62 0.62
C GLY A 41 5.53 16.50 1.10
N LEU A 42 4.86 16.10 2.17
CA LEU A 42 3.83 16.86 2.89
C LEU A 42 4.35 17.25 4.27
N PRO A 43 4.01 18.44 4.79
CA PRO A 43 4.45 18.84 6.13
C PRO A 43 3.97 17.84 7.19
N PRO A 44 4.85 17.34 8.08
CA PRO A 44 4.45 16.59 9.26
C PRO A 44 3.70 17.48 10.25
N SER A 45 3.18 16.93 11.34
CA SER A 45 2.55 17.69 12.42
C SER A 45 3.54 18.69 13.04
N ALA A 46 3.03 19.81 13.56
CA ALA A 46 3.87 20.91 14.09
C ALA A 46 4.82 20.46 15.20
N ASN A 47 4.45 19.45 15.98
CA ASN A 47 5.25 18.92 17.08
C ASN A 47 6.18 17.77 16.67
N SER A 48 6.20 17.40 15.40
CA SER A 48 7.02 16.30 14.91
C SER A 48 8.51 16.68 14.91
N PRO A 49 9.41 15.78 15.33
CA PRO A 49 10.86 16.00 15.20
C PRO A 49 11.33 16.14 13.73
N LEU A 50 10.49 15.74 12.77
CA LEU A 50 10.78 15.86 11.34
C LEU A 50 10.55 17.28 10.78
N VAL A 51 9.91 18.19 11.54
CA VAL A 51 9.63 19.56 11.07
C VAL A 51 10.91 20.31 10.71
N ALA A 52 11.95 20.21 11.51
CA ALA A 52 13.23 20.87 11.23
C ALA A 52 13.84 20.42 9.89
N LEU A 53 13.68 19.15 9.52
CA LEU A 53 14.18 18.59 8.25
C LEU A 53 13.42 19.11 7.03
N THR A 54 12.22 19.67 7.20
CA THR A 54 11.45 20.25 6.08
C THR A 54 12.03 21.58 5.59
N GLN A 55 12.91 22.21 6.37
CA GLN A 55 13.61 23.44 5.97
C GLN A 55 14.80 23.14 5.03
N ASP A 56 15.22 21.88 4.95
CA ASP A 56 16.33 21.49 4.07
C ASP A 56 15.92 21.64 2.59
N PRO A 57 16.75 22.29 1.76
CA PRO A 57 16.50 22.44 0.32
C PRO A 57 16.26 21.11 -0.42
N ILE A 58 16.86 20.01 0.04
CA ILE A 58 16.66 18.66 -0.52
C ILE A 58 15.22 18.23 -0.32
N TRP A 59 14.70 18.33 0.93
CA TRP A 59 13.31 17.98 1.19
C TRP A 59 12.33 18.90 0.44
N GLN A 60 12.61 20.19 0.37
CA GLN A 60 11.78 21.15 -0.37
C GLN A 60 11.73 20.82 -1.88
N LYS A 61 12.86 20.37 -2.47
CA LYS A 61 12.90 19.91 -3.85
C LYS A 61 12.04 18.65 -4.03
N HIS A 62 12.16 17.68 -3.14
CA HIS A 62 11.33 16.47 -3.10
C HIS A 62 9.85 16.80 -2.99
N ALA A 63 9.46 17.69 -2.08
CA ALA A 63 8.07 18.12 -1.89
C ALA A 63 7.49 18.76 -3.16
N ARG A 64 8.24 19.66 -3.81
CA ARG A 64 7.82 20.27 -5.10
C ARG A 64 7.65 19.20 -6.19
N TYR A 65 8.60 18.28 -6.29
CA TYR A 65 8.52 17.18 -7.27
C TYR A 65 7.28 16.32 -7.04
N PHE A 66 7.05 15.84 -5.82
CA PHE A 66 5.89 15.02 -5.51
C PHE A 66 4.55 15.76 -5.67
N ASN A 67 4.49 17.04 -5.31
CA ASN A 67 3.30 17.84 -5.58
C ASN A 67 2.97 17.88 -7.08
N SER A 68 3.97 18.07 -7.93
CA SER A 68 3.79 18.11 -9.37
C SER A 68 3.35 16.76 -9.96
N VAL A 69 4.04 15.67 -9.59
CA VAL A 69 3.75 14.35 -10.20
C VAL A 69 2.42 13.77 -9.71
N PHE A 70 2.06 13.96 -8.42
CA PHE A 70 0.77 13.52 -7.91
C PHE A 70 -0.40 14.35 -8.44
N ALA A 71 -0.23 15.67 -8.60
CA ALA A 71 -1.24 16.51 -9.25
C ALA A 71 -1.49 16.08 -10.70
N ARG A 72 -0.41 15.73 -11.43
CA ARG A 72 -0.52 15.21 -12.81
C ARG A 72 -1.19 13.84 -12.85
N ALA A 73 -0.81 12.93 -11.95
CA ALA A 73 -1.44 11.61 -11.88
C ALA A 73 -2.93 11.72 -11.52
N ASP A 74 -3.28 12.65 -10.62
CA ASP A 74 -4.68 12.90 -10.27
C ASP A 74 -5.48 13.41 -11.46
N SER A 75 -5.03 14.47 -12.13
CA SER A 75 -5.73 15.06 -13.27
C SER A 75 -5.82 14.12 -14.48
N ASN A 76 -4.78 13.37 -14.76
CA ASN A 76 -4.74 12.49 -15.93
C ASN A 76 -5.54 11.20 -15.76
N ALA A 77 -5.55 10.62 -14.55
CA ALA A 77 -6.13 9.30 -14.31
C ALA A 77 -6.97 9.20 -13.04
N LEU A 78 -6.44 9.54 -11.85
CA LEU A 78 -7.08 9.14 -10.59
C LEU A 78 -8.44 9.82 -10.34
N ALA A 79 -8.59 11.09 -10.72
CA ALA A 79 -9.89 11.79 -10.64
C ALA A 79 -10.95 11.11 -11.53
N LYS A 80 -10.55 10.69 -12.73
CA LYS A 80 -11.42 9.99 -13.68
C LYS A 80 -11.73 8.57 -13.21
N VAL A 81 -10.75 7.87 -12.63
CA VAL A 81 -10.97 6.57 -11.99
C VAL A 81 -12.00 6.68 -10.87
N ARG A 82 -11.93 7.71 -10.03
CA ARG A 82 -12.95 7.92 -8.98
C ARG A 82 -14.33 8.20 -9.55
N ALA A 83 -14.44 8.99 -10.63
CA ALA A 83 -15.70 9.25 -11.34
C ALA A 83 -16.26 7.93 -11.92
N PHE A 84 -15.45 7.17 -12.65
CA PHE A 84 -15.79 5.85 -13.16
C PHE A 84 -16.28 4.91 -12.05
N SER A 85 -15.55 4.87 -10.93
CA SER A 85 -15.91 4.05 -9.79
C SER A 85 -17.29 4.40 -9.20
N ASN A 86 -17.60 5.67 -9.12
CA ASN A 86 -18.90 6.13 -8.61
C ASN A 86 -20.05 5.83 -9.58
N GLU A 87 -19.80 5.89 -10.88
CA GLU A 87 -20.81 5.70 -11.91
C GLU A 87 -21.06 4.22 -12.25
N HIS A 88 -20.00 3.42 -12.33
CA HIS A 88 -20.08 2.10 -12.93
C HIS A 88 -19.87 0.94 -11.96
N LEU A 89 -19.24 1.15 -10.80
CA LEU A 89 -19.09 0.08 -9.83
C LEU A 89 -20.30 0.05 -8.90
N PRO A 90 -21.07 -1.06 -8.90
CA PRO A 90 -22.29 -1.20 -8.09
C PRO A 90 -21.96 -1.24 -6.58
N ASP A 91 -22.96 -1.56 -5.77
CA ASP A 91 -22.85 -1.67 -4.32
C ASP A 91 -21.58 -2.42 -3.90
N LYS A 92 -20.60 -1.64 -3.41
CA LYS A 92 -19.27 -2.14 -3.11
C LYS A 92 -19.27 -2.82 -1.76
N HIS A 93 -18.63 -3.97 -1.70
CA HIS A 93 -18.38 -4.64 -0.43
C HIS A 93 -17.35 -3.86 0.40
N ASN A 94 -17.41 -4.05 1.70
CA ASN A 94 -16.47 -3.40 2.63
C ASN A 94 -15.03 -3.90 2.48
N THR A 95 -14.83 -5.08 1.89
CA THR A 95 -13.52 -5.69 1.68
C THR A 95 -13.13 -5.65 0.20
N LEU A 96 -11.94 -5.14 -0.08
CA LEU A 96 -11.30 -5.20 -1.38
C LEU A 96 -10.13 -6.18 -1.35
N LEU A 97 -10.14 -7.15 -2.25
CA LEU A 97 -9.00 -8.05 -2.53
C LEU A 97 -8.26 -7.56 -3.79
N TYR A 98 -6.98 -7.20 -3.64
CA TYR A 98 -6.11 -6.80 -4.74
C TYR A 98 -4.80 -7.60 -4.70
N LEU A 99 -4.91 -8.89 -5.03
CA LEU A 99 -3.90 -9.90 -4.70
C LEU A 99 -2.62 -9.85 -5.56
N PHE A 100 -2.69 -9.26 -6.75
CA PHE A 100 -1.53 -9.15 -7.66
C PHE A 100 -1.03 -7.70 -7.77
N SER A 101 -1.19 -6.92 -6.72
CA SER A 101 -1.00 -5.47 -6.73
C SER A 101 0.43 -5.01 -6.41
N GLY A 102 1.22 -5.82 -5.67
CA GLY A 102 2.28 -5.20 -4.89
C GLY A 102 1.69 -4.14 -3.94
N PRO A 103 2.40 -3.06 -3.64
CA PRO A 103 1.92 -2.02 -2.73
C PRO A 103 0.99 -0.97 -3.37
N ASP A 104 0.23 -1.31 -4.42
CA ASP A 104 -0.59 -0.34 -5.17
C ASP A 104 -1.86 0.09 -4.43
N PHE A 105 -1.71 0.71 -3.29
CA PHE A 105 -2.83 1.30 -2.56
C PHE A 105 -3.44 2.52 -3.29
N LEU A 106 -2.69 3.18 -4.16
CA LEU A 106 -3.14 4.38 -4.87
C LEU A 106 -4.34 4.09 -5.78
N PHE A 107 -4.25 3.05 -6.61
CA PHE A 107 -5.38 2.62 -7.46
C PHE A 107 -6.44 1.87 -6.65
N ALA A 108 -6.06 1.07 -5.65
CA ALA A 108 -7.01 0.42 -4.76
C ALA A 108 -8.02 1.41 -4.15
N THR A 109 -7.53 2.48 -3.51
CA THR A 109 -8.39 3.49 -2.88
C THR A 109 -9.09 4.42 -3.88
N SER A 110 -8.57 4.51 -5.13
CA SER A 110 -9.23 5.30 -6.18
C SER A 110 -10.43 4.58 -6.79
N PHE A 111 -10.33 3.26 -7.00
CA PHE A 111 -11.45 2.44 -7.48
C PHE A 111 -12.45 2.08 -6.36
N PHE A 112 -11.98 1.88 -5.14
CA PHE A 112 -12.81 1.45 -4.00
C PHE A 112 -12.62 2.39 -2.80
N PRO A 113 -13.02 3.68 -2.90
CA PRO A 113 -12.76 4.66 -1.85
C PRO A 113 -13.53 4.40 -0.55
N SER A 114 -14.64 3.66 -0.63
CA SER A 114 -15.52 3.31 0.50
C SER A 114 -15.15 2.00 1.19
N ALA A 115 -14.23 1.19 0.64
CA ALA A 115 -13.83 -0.05 1.29
C ALA A 115 -13.23 0.25 2.69
N THR A 116 -13.65 -0.52 3.68
CA THR A 116 -13.13 -0.41 5.05
C THR A 116 -11.93 -1.32 5.29
N THR A 117 -11.78 -2.36 4.45
CA THR A 117 -10.67 -3.30 4.48
C THR A 117 -10.07 -3.47 3.09
N TYR A 118 -8.76 -3.29 2.98
CA TYR A 118 -7.98 -3.53 1.78
C TYR A 118 -6.99 -4.66 2.03
N VAL A 119 -6.93 -5.64 1.14
CA VAL A 119 -5.94 -6.72 1.20
C VAL A 119 -5.12 -6.71 -0.09
N LEU A 120 -3.87 -6.32 0.03
CA LEU A 120 -2.89 -6.28 -1.04
C LEU A 120 -1.85 -7.39 -0.83
N ALA A 121 -1.31 -7.91 -1.92
CA ALA A 121 -0.22 -8.89 -1.86
C ALA A 121 0.81 -8.68 -2.96
N GLY A 122 2.05 -9.08 -2.68
CA GLY A 122 3.17 -9.00 -3.59
C GLY A 122 4.32 -9.89 -3.15
N LEU A 123 5.39 -9.91 -3.93
CA LEU A 123 6.63 -10.64 -3.63
C LEU A 123 7.69 -9.75 -2.98
N GLU A 124 7.42 -8.45 -2.87
CA GLU A 124 8.31 -7.49 -2.27
C GLU A 124 8.22 -7.57 -0.74
N PRO A 125 9.35 -7.49 0.00
CA PRO A 125 9.35 -7.52 1.45
C PRO A 125 8.57 -6.33 2.02
N VAL A 126 7.94 -6.53 3.17
CA VAL A 126 7.21 -5.46 3.88
C VAL A 126 8.14 -4.30 4.24
N GLY A 127 9.35 -4.62 4.70
CA GLY A 127 10.32 -3.64 5.18
C GLY A 127 10.18 -3.34 6.68
N THR A 128 10.67 -2.18 7.07
CA THR A 128 10.67 -1.70 8.45
C THR A 128 10.05 -0.31 8.54
N ILE A 129 9.63 0.09 9.73
CA ILE A 129 9.18 1.47 9.97
C ILE A 129 10.42 2.39 9.85
N PRO A 130 10.42 3.36 8.92
CA PRO A 130 11.56 4.26 8.74
C PRO A 130 11.81 5.13 9.98
N GLN A 131 13.07 5.14 10.46
CA GLN A 131 13.52 5.97 11.57
C GLN A 131 14.28 7.19 11.03
N LEU A 132 13.55 8.15 10.45
CA LEU A 132 14.16 9.26 9.69
C LEU A 132 14.85 10.30 10.55
N ASN A 133 14.41 10.50 11.80
CA ASN A 133 14.97 11.47 12.73
C ASN A 133 16.40 11.14 13.20
N SER A 134 16.85 9.90 13.03
CA SER A 134 18.21 9.47 13.35
C SER A 134 19.18 9.53 12.16
N LEU A 135 18.72 9.98 10.98
CA LEU A 135 19.51 9.96 9.75
C LEU A 135 20.24 11.29 9.52
N GLY A 136 21.47 11.20 9.02
CA GLY A 136 22.18 12.37 8.47
C GLY A 136 21.61 12.78 7.10
N ALA A 137 21.92 14.03 6.69
CA ALA A 137 21.38 14.63 5.46
C ALA A 137 21.59 13.78 4.18
N ALA A 138 22.76 13.16 4.00
CA ALA A 138 23.02 12.30 2.84
C ALA A 138 22.15 11.03 2.80
N ALA A 139 21.86 10.43 3.97
CA ALA A 139 21.00 9.27 4.07
C ALA A 139 19.53 9.63 3.82
N ILE A 140 19.09 10.82 4.23
CA ILE A 140 17.77 11.36 3.94
C ILE A 140 17.63 11.60 2.42
N ASP A 141 18.59 12.27 1.77
CA ASP A 141 18.58 12.51 0.32
C ASP A 141 18.48 11.20 -0.46
N GLY A 142 19.33 10.22 -0.14
CA GLY A 142 19.27 8.89 -0.76
C GLY A 142 17.92 8.20 -0.57
N SER A 143 17.34 8.30 0.64
CA SER A 143 16.04 7.73 0.97
C SER A 143 14.91 8.36 0.14
N LEU A 144 14.86 9.68 0.04
CA LEU A 144 13.84 10.39 -0.73
C LEU A 144 13.93 10.06 -2.22
N ARG A 145 15.14 10.03 -2.80
CA ARG A 145 15.34 9.61 -4.21
C ARG A 145 14.91 8.18 -4.47
N ASN A 146 15.20 7.26 -3.54
CA ASN A 146 14.77 5.87 -3.68
C ASN A 146 13.24 5.75 -3.72
N VAL A 147 12.54 6.50 -2.88
CA VAL A 147 11.08 6.56 -2.89
C VAL A 147 10.57 7.17 -4.21
N GLU A 148 11.12 8.30 -4.67
CA GLU A 148 10.75 8.93 -5.94
C GLU A 148 10.87 7.96 -7.11
N THR A 149 12.01 7.28 -7.21
CA THR A 149 12.29 6.36 -8.31
C THR A 149 11.40 5.12 -8.26
N SER A 150 11.13 4.60 -7.05
CA SER A 150 10.23 3.44 -6.87
C SER A 150 8.80 3.71 -7.35
N LEU A 151 8.33 4.96 -7.22
CA LEU A 151 6.98 5.36 -7.60
C LEU A 151 6.85 5.83 -9.04
N SER A 152 7.97 6.15 -9.70
CA SER A 152 7.98 6.81 -11.01
C SER A 152 7.17 6.05 -12.07
N SER A 153 7.29 4.72 -12.12
CA SER A 153 6.57 3.89 -13.10
C SER A 153 5.07 3.85 -12.86
N LEU A 154 4.63 3.70 -11.60
CA LEU A 154 3.20 3.70 -11.28
C LEU A 154 2.56 5.05 -11.59
N LEU A 155 3.22 6.15 -11.22
CA LEU A 155 2.72 7.50 -11.44
C LEU A 155 2.71 7.92 -12.91
N SER A 156 3.56 7.28 -13.74
CA SER A 156 3.64 7.55 -15.18
C SER A 156 2.81 6.62 -16.04
N PHE A 157 2.73 5.32 -15.67
CA PHE A 157 2.21 4.24 -16.52
C PHE A 157 1.10 3.41 -15.85
N SER A 158 0.67 3.78 -14.67
CA SER A 158 -0.34 3.06 -13.87
C SER A 158 0.05 1.66 -13.37
N PHE A 159 1.30 1.21 -13.49
CA PHE A 159 1.76 -0.07 -12.94
C PHE A 159 3.21 0.01 -12.42
N PHE A 160 3.55 -0.87 -11.50
CA PHE A 160 4.90 -0.99 -10.97
C PHE A 160 5.82 -1.78 -11.89
N LEU A 161 7.03 -1.29 -12.07
CA LEU A 161 8.14 -2.09 -12.58
C LEU A 161 8.81 -2.78 -11.39
N THR A 162 8.43 -4.02 -11.09
CA THR A 162 8.94 -4.81 -9.96
C THR A 162 10.47 -4.82 -9.85
N LYS A 163 11.18 -4.77 -11.00
CA LYS A 163 12.65 -4.70 -11.02
C LYS A 163 13.16 -3.43 -10.33
N ASN A 164 12.52 -2.29 -10.58
CA ASN A 164 12.92 -1.02 -9.98
C ASN A 164 12.69 -1.03 -8.46
N MET A 165 11.54 -1.50 -8.01
CA MET A 165 11.24 -1.61 -6.58
C MET A 165 12.22 -2.52 -5.84
N LYS A 166 12.53 -3.69 -6.41
CA LYS A 166 13.49 -4.65 -5.81
C LYS A 166 14.90 -4.09 -5.71
N THR A 167 15.30 -3.20 -6.62
CA THR A 167 16.64 -2.62 -6.61
C THR A 167 16.75 -1.44 -5.65
N GLN A 168 15.72 -0.59 -5.59
CA GLN A 168 15.79 0.71 -4.92
C GLN A 168 15.32 0.68 -3.47
N LEU A 169 14.45 -0.28 -3.11
CA LEU A 169 13.97 -0.46 -1.74
C LEU A 169 14.53 -1.73 -1.09
N ARG A 170 15.67 -2.21 -1.56
CA ARG A 170 16.26 -3.47 -1.10
C ARG A 170 17.02 -3.33 0.21
N GLU A 171 17.66 -2.19 0.42
CA GLU A 171 18.54 -1.93 1.56
C GLU A 171 18.47 -0.46 1.97
N GLY A 172 18.79 -0.15 3.23
CA GLY A 172 18.88 1.21 3.73
C GLY A 172 17.77 1.60 4.72
N PRO A 173 17.75 2.86 5.14
CA PRO A 173 16.79 3.36 6.14
C PRO A 173 15.33 3.33 5.68
N VAL A 174 15.10 3.33 4.36
CA VAL A 174 13.78 3.25 3.73
C VAL A 174 13.72 1.97 2.91
N TYR A 175 13.39 0.86 3.59
CA TYR A 175 13.43 -0.50 3.07
C TYR A 175 12.03 -1.08 2.90
N GLY A 176 11.82 -1.80 1.79
CA GLY A 176 10.59 -2.58 1.51
C GLY A 176 9.42 -1.73 1.02
N THR A 177 8.23 -2.30 1.09
CA THR A 177 6.99 -1.70 0.54
C THR A 177 6.32 -0.71 1.49
N LEU A 178 6.60 -0.78 2.79
CA LEU A 178 5.95 0.05 3.80
C LEU A 178 6.11 1.56 3.52
N PRO A 179 7.29 2.08 3.13
CA PRO A 179 7.45 3.49 2.75
C PRO A 179 6.58 3.91 1.57
N VAL A 180 6.38 3.02 0.59
CA VAL A 180 5.51 3.26 -0.57
C VAL A 180 4.04 3.38 -0.13
N LEU A 181 3.59 2.46 0.73
CA LEU A 181 2.24 2.51 1.31
C LEU A 181 2.02 3.78 2.12
N TYR A 182 3.02 4.22 2.88
CA TYR A 182 2.99 5.47 3.63
C TYR A 182 2.77 6.68 2.72
N VAL A 183 3.52 6.76 1.62
CA VAL A 183 3.36 7.85 0.64
C VAL A 183 1.94 7.84 0.06
N PHE A 184 1.40 6.70 -0.32
CA PHE A 184 0.06 6.62 -0.89
C PHE A 184 -1.03 6.97 0.12
N LEU A 185 -0.92 6.50 1.37
CA LEU A 185 -1.85 6.88 2.43
C LEU A 185 -1.85 8.40 2.62
N ALA A 186 -0.70 9.02 2.81
CA ALA A 186 -0.59 10.46 2.99
C ALA A 186 -1.08 11.25 1.77
N ARG A 187 -0.70 10.86 0.55
CA ARG A 187 -1.10 11.53 -0.70
C ARG A 187 -2.59 11.36 -1.07
N THR A 188 -3.26 10.37 -0.49
CA THR A 188 -4.71 10.20 -0.63
C THR A 188 -5.50 10.78 0.55
N GLY A 189 -4.84 11.59 1.40
CA GLY A 189 -5.47 12.31 2.51
C GLY A 189 -5.87 11.41 3.67
N LYS A 190 -5.17 10.28 3.84
CA LYS A 190 -5.38 9.36 4.96
C LYS A 190 -4.41 9.72 6.10
N THR A 191 -4.87 9.55 7.33
CA THR A 191 -4.08 9.71 8.56
C THR A 191 -3.83 8.34 9.17
N ILE A 192 -2.57 7.96 9.34
CA ILE A 192 -2.17 6.67 9.90
C ILE A 192 -2.34 6.71 11.42
N GLN A 193 -3.09 5.76 11.96
CA GLN A 193 -3.36 5.64 13.39
C GLN A 193 -2.53 4.55 14.07
N ASN A 194 -2.30 3.42 13.37
CA ASN A 194 -1.52 2.31 13.90
C ASN A 194 -0.87 1.52 12.77
N VAL A 195 0.32 0.98 13.05
CA VAL A 195 1.05 0.08 12.16
C VAL A 195 1.52 -1.12 12.97
N SER A 196 1.19 -2.32 12.53
CA SER A 196 1.55 -3.57 13.21
C SER A 196 2.04 -4.58 12.18
N PHE A 197 3.19 -5.20 12.44
CA PHE A 197 3.63 -6.35 11.65
C PHE A 197 2.82 -7.58 12.04
N VAL A 198 2.46 -8.37 11.06
CA VAL A 198 1.61 -9.55 11.23
C VAL A 198 2.18 -10.73 10.45
N ASN A 199 2.06 -11.94 11.01
CA ASN A 199 2.34 -13.18 10.34
C ASN A 199 1.09 -14.04 10.36
N LEU A 200 0.87 -14.86 9.33
CA LEU A 200 -0.25 -15.79 9.30
C LEU A 200 0.22 -17.19 9.65
N ASP A 201 -0.60 -17.93 10.38
CA ASP A 201 -0.48 -19.39 10.45
C ASP A 201 -1.16 -20.02 9.22
N GLU A 202 -1.01 -21.34 9.04
CA GLU A 202 -1.61 -22.07 7.90
C GLU A 202 -3.14 -21.98 7.86
N LYS A 203 -3.77 -21.67 8.99
CA LYS A 203 -5.23 -21.46 9.10
C LYS A 203 -5.65 -20.01 8.86
N GLY A 204 -4.71 -19.12 8.53
CA GLY A 204 -4.98 -17.70 8.31
C GLY A 204 -5.26 -16.89 9.59
N ASN A 205 -4.81 -17.34 10.76
CA ASN A 205 -4.88 -16.55 11.97
C ASN A 205 -3.59 -15.74 12.14
N PHE A 206 -3.70 -14.57 12.77
CA PHE A 206 -2.51 -13.81 13.13
C PHE A 206 -1.69 -14.54 14.18
N ARG A 207 -0.38 -14.63 13.94
CA ARG A 207 0.60 -14.96 14.96
C ARG A 207 1.28 -13.68 15.41
N VAL A 208 1.47 -13.52 16.70
CA VAL A 208 2.39 -12.53 17.25
C VAL A 208 3.79 -12.92 16.79
N PRO A 209 4.57 -12.03 16.14
CA PRO A 209 5.97 -12.32 15.85
C PRO A 209 6.69 -12.65 17.15
N ASP A 210 7.45 -13.74 17.20
CA ASP A 210 8.30 -14.06 18.36
C ASP A 210 9.27 -12.89 18.59
N GLU A 211 9.31 -12.38 19.82
CA GLU A 211 10.24 -11.31 20.22
C GLU A 211 11.68 -11.77 19.90
N GLY A 212 12.37 -11.03 19.02
CA GLY A 212 13.73 -11.33 18.60
C GLY A 212 13.88 -12.00 17.23
N THR A 213 12.81 -12.42 16.56
CA THR A 213 12.92 -12.86 15.16
C THR A 213 13.03 -11.67 14.22
N ASN A 214 14.22 -11.54 13.62
CA ASN A 214 14.46 -10.62 12.51
C ASN A 214 13.38 -10.87 11.43
N PRO A 215 12.59 -9.84 10.99
CA PRO A 215 11.52 -10.00 10.00
C PRO A 215 11.94 -10.73 8.71
N GLY A 216 13.25 -10.78 8.41
CA GLY A 216 13.82 -11.48 7.27
C GLY A 216 14.09 -13.00 7.47
N LYS A 217 13.92 -13.55 8.69
CA LYS A 217 14.24 -14.96 9.00
C LYS A 217 13.05 -15.84 9.37
N ALA A 218 11.81 -15.33 9.34
CA ALA A 218 10.64 -16.15 9.59
C ALA A 218 10.52 -17.29 8.55
N ARG A 219 9.94 -18.42 8.97
CA ARG A 219 9.77 -19.62 8.13
C ARG A 219 9.26 -19.25 6.75
N ARG A 220 9.94 -19.68 5.69
CA ARG A 220 9.63 -19.39 4.27
C ARG A 220 8.21 -19.77 3.80
N SER A 221 7.39 -20.38 4.64
CA SER A 221 6.05 -20.84 4.32
C SER A 221 4.93 -19.91 4.80
N ALA A 222 5.17 -19.07 5.81
CA ALA A 222 4.13 -18.18 6.35
C ALA A 222 4.06 -16.86 5.60
N ALA A 223 2.85 -16.36 5.31
CA ALA A 223 2.67 -15.02 4.77
C ALA A 223 3.02 -13.98 5.84
N GLN A 224 4.01 -13.14 5.52
CA GLN A 224 4.43 -12.01 6.36
C GLN A 224 3.76 -10.75 5.86
N GLY A 225 3.27 -9.92 6.76
CA GLY A 225 2.55 -8.74 6.36
C GLY A 225 2.65 -7.57 7.33
N VAL A 226 1.98 -6.51 6.95
CA VAL A 226 1.73 -5.34 7.78
C VAL A 226 0.25 -5.02 7.77
N LYS A 227 -0.28 -4.69 8.93
CA LYS A 227 -1.60 -4.11 9.14
C LYS A 227 -1.45 -2.63 9.44
N ILE A 228 -2.07 -1.78 8.64
CA ILE A 228 -2.09 -0.33 8.83
C ILE A 228 -3.55 0.08 9.07
N VAL A 229 -3.81 0.70 10.23
CA VAL A 229 -5.10 1.30 10.56
C VAL A 229 -5.02 2.80 10.29
N PHE A 230 -5.98 3.32 9.56
CA PHE A 230 -6.00 4.71 9.14
C PHE A 230 -7.44 5.24 9.05
N SER A 231 -7.60 6.55 8.90
CA SER A 231 -8.88 7.21 8.59
C SER A 231 -8.68 8.31 7.57
N LYS A 232 -9.77 8.78 6.96
CA LYS A 232 -9.78 10.00 6.13
C LYS A 232 -10.57 11.08 6.87
N GLY A 233 -9.88 12.10 7.36
CA GLY A 233 -10.49 13.10 8.23
C GLY A 233 -11.18 12.45 9.42
N ASN A 234 -12.40 12.86 9.73
CA ASN A 234 -13.24 12.29 10.79
C ASN A 234 -14.04 11.04 10.35
N GLY A 235 -13.72 10.49 9.18
CA GLY A 235 -14.40 9.30 8.66
C GLY A 235 -14.10 8.02 9.47
N PRO A 236 -14.76 6.91 9.12
CA PRO A 236 -14.57 5.65 9.81
C PRO A 236 -13.14 5.13 9.68
N ARG A 237 -12.74 4.29 10.62
CA ARG A 237 -11.47 3.57 10.56
C ARG A 237 -11.50 2.60 9.40
N GLN A 238 -10.41 2.60 8.65
CA GLN A 238 -10.14 1.68 7.55
C GLN A 238 -8.87 0.88 7.87
N THR A 239 -8.74 -0.29 7.30
CA THR A 239 -7.58 -1.17 7.50
C THR A 239 -6.99 -1.57 6.17
N LEU A 240 -5.69 -1.43 6.04
CA LEU A 240 -4.90 -1.95 4.92
C LEU A 240 -4.02 -3.08 5.43
N TYR A 241 -4.14 -4.23 4.80
CA TYR A 241 -3.22 -5.36 4.92
C TYR A 241 -2.37 -5.43 3.66
N TYR A 242 -1.06 -5.51 3.82
CA TYR A 242 -0.15 -5.91 2.75
C TYR A 242 0.60 -7.15 3.19
N PHE A 243 0.60 -8.18 2.34
CA PHE A 243 1.32 -9.42 2.59
C PHE A 243 2.39 -9.68 1.54
N ASN A 244 3.60 -9.98 2.01
CA ASN A 244 4.63 -10.61 1.21
C ASN A 244 4.29 -12.10 1.14
N THR A 245 3.76 -12.55 -0.01
CA THR A 245 3.36 -13.93 -0.19
C THR A 245 3.40 -14.33 -1.67
N ASN A 246 3.80 -15.58 -1.92
CA ASN A 246 3.77 -16.15 -3.25
C ASN A 246 2.40 -16.80 -3.51
N LEU A 247 1.69 -16.28 -4.52
CA LEU A 247 0.35 -16.70 -4.89
C LEU A 247 0.31 -17.95 -5.79
N ALA A 248 1.46 -18.54 -6.17
CA ALA A 248 1.52 -19.79 -6.91
C ALA A 248 1.02 -20.97 -6.06
N ASP A 249 0.34 -21.93 -6.69
CA ASP A 249 -0.42 -23.02 -6.04
C ASP A 249 0.36 -23.74 -4.94
N GLY A 250 1.62 -24.14 -5.21
CA GLY A 250 2.43 -24.86 -4.24
C GLY A 250 2.87 -24.06 -3.01
N ALA A 251 2.82 -22.71 -3.10
CA ALA A 251 3.20 -21.84 -2.00
C ALA A 251 1.97 -21.34 -1.22
N ILE A 252 0.91 -20.94 -1.94
CA ILE A 252 -0.27 -20.30 -1.35
C ILE A 252 -1.03 -21.22 -0.40
N GLU A 253 -1.04 -22.52 -0.65
CA GLU A 253 -1.72 -23.52 0.20
C GLU A 253 -1.23 -23.52 1.66
N ARG A 254 0.07 -23.34 1.84
CA ARG A 254 0.72 -23.40 3.17
C ARG A 254 0.89 -22.01 3.80
N SER A 255 0.54 -20.95 3.09
CA SER A 255 0.74 -19.59 3.56
C SER A 255 -0.33 -19.11 4.56
N GLY A 256 -1.49 -19.77 4.60
CA GLY A 256 -2.67 -19.31 5.32
C GLY A 256 -3.35 -18.08 4.72
N PHE A 257 -2.81 -17.54 3.61
CA PHE A 257 -3.26 -16.27 3.06
C PHE A 257 -4.70 -16.33 2.51
N LEU A 258 -5.05 -17.38 1.75
CA LEU A 258 -6.42 -17.52 1.26
C LEU A 258 -7.42 -17.75 2.40
N SER A 259 -7.05 -18.57 3.40
CA SER A 259 -7.86 -18.76 4.60
C SER A 259 -8.08 -17.47 5.39
N PHE A 260 -7.07 -16.59 5.44
CA PHE A 260 -7.22 -15.25 6.00
C PHE A 260 -8.23 -14.41 5.19
N CYS A 261 -8.08 -14.36 3.86
CA CYS A 261 -9.00 -13.63 3.00
C CYS A 261 -10.45 -14.14 3.12
N GLU A 262 -10.65 -15.46 3.20
CA GLU A 262 -11.95 -16.08 3.38
C GLU A 262 -12.66 -15.65 4.67
N LYS A 263 -11.91 -15.53 5.77
CA LYS A 263 -12.43 -15.07 7.07
C LYS A 263 -12.90 -13.61 7.07
N LEU A 264 -12.46 -12.80 6.10
CA LEU A 264 -12.92 -11.42 5.97
C LEU A 264 -14.35 -11.32 5.39
N GLY A 265 -14.92 -12.43 4.95
CA GLY A 265 -16.28 -12.48 4.38
C GLY A 265 -16.35 -12.01 2.93
N PRO A 266 -17.55 -11.64 2.45
CA PRO A 266 -17.76 -11.21 1.06
C PRO A 266 -16.86 -10.04 0.68
N ALA A 267 -16.33 -10.08 -0.54
CA ALA A 267 -15.37 -9.10 -1.02
C ALA A 267 -15.58 -8.76 -2.49
N ASP A 268 -15.12 -7.61 -2.91
CA ASP A 268 -14.86 -7.30 -4.31
C ASP A 268 -13.38 -7.53 -4.62
N SER A 269 -13.07 -7.80 -5.88
CA SER A 269 -11.69 -7.97 -6.33
C SER A 269 -11.32 -6.98 -7.41
N PHE A 270 -10.08 -6.50 -7.32
CA PHE A 270 -9.45 -5.68 -8.34
C PHE A 270 -8.20 -6.37 -8.85
N ILE A 271 -8.02 -6.45 -10.18
CA ILE A 271 -6.88 -7.11 -10.80
C ILE A 271 -6.39 -6.22 -11.94
N LYS A 272 -5.16 -5.74 -11.83
CA LYS A 272 -4.55 -4.84 -12.80
C LYS A 272 -3.09 -5.20 -13.00
N SER A 273 -2.64 -5.29 -14.23
CA SER A 273 -1.24 -5.55 -14.59
C SER A 273 -0.67 -6.80 -13.88
N ALA A 274 -1.47 -7.86 -13.80
CA ALA A 274 -1.16 -9.10 -13.06
C ALA A 274 -0.19 -10.04 -13.79
N SER A 275 0.55 -9.55 -14.79
CA SER A 275 1.53 -10.31 -15.58
C SER A 275 0.94 -11.59 -16.21
N TYR A 276 -0.37 -11.64 -16.43
CA TYR A 276 -1.10 -12.81 -16.92
C TYR A 276 -0.85 -14.08 -16.09
N LEU A 277 -0.49 -13.92 -14.81
CA LEU A 277 -0.21 -15.06 -13.92
C LEU A 277 -1.44 -15.94 -13.74
N LEU A 278 -2.63 -15.35 -13.69
CA LEU A 278 -3.89 -16.08 -13.58
C LEU A 278 -4.26 -16.88 -14.84
N HIS A 279 -3.52 -16.73 -15.95
CA HIS A 279 -3.64 -17.60 -17.14
C HIS A 279 -2.85 -18.90 -16.97
N SER A 280 -1.89 -18.95 -16.07
CA SER A 280 -1.02 -20.11 -15.86
C SER A 280 -1.71 -21.18 -15.01
N GLY A 281 -1.40 -22.45 -15.30
CA GLY A 281 -1.77 -23.61 -14.49
C GLY A 281 -1.15 -23.61 -13.09
N SER A 282 -0.17 -22.75 -12.82
CA SER A 282 0.45 -22.62 -11.49
C SER A 282 -0.29 -21.66 -10.54
N PHE A 283 -1.40 -21.02 -10.96
CA PHE A 283 -2.19 -20.09 -10.16
C PHE A 283 -3.67 -20.46 -10.13
N THR A 284 -3.96 -21.77 -10.23
CA THR A 284 -5.35 -22.27 -10.30
C THR A 284 -6.10 -22.01 -9.01
N LYS A 285 -5.44 -22.09 -7.85
CA LYS A 285 -6.04 -21.86 -6.52
C LYS A 285 -6.39 -20.41 -6.30
N ALA A 286 -5.48 -19.48 -6.63
CA ALA A 286 -5.75 -18.07 -6.54
C ALA A 286 -6.89 -17.65 -7.49
N ARG A 287 -6.92 -18.18 -8.74
CA ARG A 287 -7.99 -17.95 -9.70
C ARG A 287 -9.33 -18.50 -9.20
N ALA A 288 -9.37 -19.75 -8.74
CA ALA A 288 -10.58 -20.37 -8.22
C ALA A 288 -11.11 -19.62 -6.98
N PHE A 289 -10.22 -19.21 -6.08
CA PHE A 289 -10.58 -18.42 -4.91
C PHE A 289 -11.26 -17.11 -5.31
N LEU A 290 -10.64 -16.33 -6.21
CA LEU A 290 -11.21 -15.05 -6.68
C LEU A 290 -12.58 -15.24 -7.32
N LEU A 291 -12.74 -16.24 -8.21
CA LEU A 291 -14.02 -16.54 -8.86
C LEU A 291 -15.09 -17.01 -7.86
N ASN A 292 -14.73 -17.76 -6.82
CA ASN A 292 -15.68 -18.25 -5.85
C ASN A 292 -16.03 -17.20 -4.78
N HIS A 293 -15.07 -16.36 -4.39
CA HIS A 293 -15.20 -15.51 -3.21
C HIS A 293 -15.56 -14.06 -3.53
N SER A 294 -15.32 -13.59 -4.78
CA SER A 294 -15.66 -12.23 -5.15
C SER A 294 -17.12 -12.11 -5.56
N ALA A 295 -17.78 -11.04 -5.11
CA ALA A 295 -19.09 -10.63 -5.59
C ALA A 295 -18.98 -9.86 -6.91
N ALA A 296 -17.97 -9.00 -7.01
CA ALA A 296 -17.61 -8.32 -8.24
C ALA A 296 -16.09 -8.41 -8.46
N ILE A 297 -15.69 -8.48 -9.74
CA ILE A 297 -14.28 -8.44 -10.17
C ILE A 297 -14.14 -7.34 -11.20
N VAL A 298 -13.28 -6.37 -10.92
CA VAL A 298 -12.83 -5.36 -11.89
C VAL A 298 -11.43 -5.72 -12.32
N GLN A 299 -11.21 -5.90 -13.62
CA GLN A 299 -9.90 -6.30 -14.11
C GLN A 299 -9.55 -5.74 -15.48
N ASP A 300 -8.25 -5.59 -15.76
CA ASP A 300 -7.73 -5.48 -17.12
C ASP A 300 -7.55 -6.87 -17.76
N ASP A 301 -7.14 -6.92 -19.02
CA ASP A 301 -6.96 -8.17 -19.77
C ASP A 301 -5.87 -9.10 -19.20
N SER A 302 -5.03 -8.62 -18.28
CA SER A 302 -4.00 -9.42 -17.61
C SER A 302 -4.52 -10.24 -16.41
N GLY A 303 -5.80 -10.08 -16.07
CA GLY A 303 -6.46 -10.73 -14.95
C GLY A 303 -6.84 -12.19 -15.21
N ILE A 304 -8.02 -12.59 -14.74
CA ILE A 304 -8.58 -13.92 -14.97
C ILE A 304 -8.99 -14.05 -16.44
N PRO A 305 -8.57 -15.12 -17.16
CA PRO A 305 -8.97 -15.30 -18.54
C PRO A 305 -10.50 -15.31 -18.71
N PHE A 306 -10.97 -14.67 -19.78
CA PHE A 306 -12.40 -14.56 -20.10
C PHE A 306 -13.14 -15.91 -20.06
N ALA A 307 -12.50 -16.98 -20.53
CA ALA A 307 -13.08 -18.31 -20.60
C ALA A 307 -13.48 -18.93 -19.23
N TYR A 308 -13.00 -18.37 -18.12
CA TYR A 308 -13.38 -18.83 -16.77
C TYR A 308 -14.62 -18.14 -16.19
N PHE A 309 -15.16 -17.13 -16.87
CA PHE A 309 -16.38 -16.46 -16.44
C PHE A 309 -17.59 -17.17 -17.05
N ASP A 310 -18.23 -18.05 -16.26
CA ASP A 310 -19.45 -18.74 -16.65
C ASP A 310 -20.59 -17.70 -16.82
N PRO A 311 -21.20 -17.58 -18.02
CA PRO A 311 -22.25 -16.59 -18.28
C PRO A 311 -23.53 -16.82 -17.46
N LYS A 312 -23.73 -18.02 -16.90
CA LYS A 312 -24.82 -18.29 -15.96
C LYS A 312 -24.59 -17.72 -14.58
N LYS A 313 -23.31 -17.44 -14.21
CA LYS A 313 -22.90 -16.97 -12.89
C LYS A 313 -22.42 -15.53 -12.91
N TRP A 314 -22.03 -14.99 -14.07
CA TRP A 314 -21.41 -13.70 -14.19
C TRP A 314 -22.05 -12.85 -15.28
N ARG A 315 -22.44 -11.63 -14.94
CA ARG A 315 -22.77 -10.59 -15.91
C ARG A 315 -21.51 -9.78 -16.17
N LEU A 316 -21.13 -9.62 -17.42
CA LEU A 316 -19.91 -8.94 -17.84
C LEU A 316 -20.25 -7.61 -18.52
N GLN A 317 -19.49 -6.57 -18.18
CA GLN A 317 -19.51 -5.26 -18.84
C GLN A 317 -18.09 -4.89 -19.25
N ALA A 318 -17.89 -4.56 -20.52
CA ALA A 318 -16.63 -4.10 -21.07
C ALA A 318 -16.54 -2.57 -21.04
N PHE A 319 -15.34 -2.04 -20.78
CA PHE A 319 -15.03 -0.62 -20.80
C PHE A 319 -13.71 -0.36 -21.53
N GLY A 320 -13.69 0.62 -22.44
CA GLY A 320 -12.53 0.99 -23.24
C GLY A 320 -12.34 0.13 -24.48
N TRP A 321 -11.10 -0.21 -24.78
CA TRP A 321 -10.70 -0.86 -26.03
C TRP A 321 -9.77 -2.04 -25.78
N TYR A 322 -10.13 -3.22 -26.23
CA TYR A 322 -9.22 -4.34 -26.21
C TYR A 322 -8.46 -4.44 -27.54
N VAL A 323 -7.17 -4.11 -27.51
CA VAL A 323 -6.25 -4.17 -28.66
C VAL A 323 -5.23 -5.32 -28.52
N GLY A 324 -5.54 -6.27 -27.67
CA GLY A 324 -4.66 -7.40 -27.33
C GLY A 324 -3.54 -7.01 -26.35
N PRO A 325 -2.85 -8.01 -25.81
CA PRO A 325 -1.71 -7.84 -24.92
C PRO A 325 -0.58 -7.04 -25.55
N ILE A 326 0.28 -6.44 -24.72
CA ILE A 326 1.56 -5.90 -25.21
C ILE A 326 2.44 -7.04 -25.76
N SER A 327 3.39 -6.72 -26.63
CA SER A 327 4.25 -7.71 -27.35
C SER A 327 4.89 -8.74 -26.42
N ARG A 328 5.33 -8.32 -25.22
CA ARG A 328 5.90 -9.20 -24.20
C ARG A 328 4.96 -10.34 -23.77
N PHE A 329 3.66 -10.13 -23.87
CA PHE A 329 2.61 -11.05 -23.45
C PHE A 329 1.71 -11.52 -24.61
N ALA A 330 2.12 -11.37 -25.85
CA ALA A 330 1.32 -11.63 -27.04
C ALA A 330 0.64 -13.03 -27.06
N ARG A 331 1.30 -14.04 -26.44
CA ARG A 331 0.74 -15.41 -26.33
C ARG A 331 -0.52 -15.51 -25.47
N HIS A 332 -0.88 -14.45 -24.73
CA HIS A 332 -2.05 -14.40 -23.87
C HIS A 332 -3.23 -13.67 -24.52
N ASP A 333 -3.20 -13.50 -25.85
CA ASP A 333 -4.35 -12.95 -26.57
C ASP A 333 -5.63 -13.79 -26.35
N GLN A 334 -6.75 -13.09 -26.26
CA GLN A 334 -8.03 -13.69 -25.89
C GLN A 334 -9.10 -13.35 -26.95
N PRO A 335 -9.30 -14.20 -27.98
CA PRO A 335 -10.29 -13.95 -29.05
C PRO A 335 -11.72 -13.74 -28.53
N GLN A 336 -12.13 -14.44 -27.47
CA GLN A 336 -13.45 -14.25 -26.86
C GLN A 336 -13.58 -12.86 -26.19
N LEU A 337 -12.50 -12.36 -25.62
CA LEU A 337 -12.47 -11.00 -25.06
C LEU A 337 -12.58 -9.96 -26.18
N THR A 338 -11.89 -10.19 -27.30
CA THR A 338 -12.05 -9.36 -28.52
C THR A 338 -13.53 -9.32 -28.97
N GLN A 339 -14.22 -10.45 -28.98
CA GLN A 339 -15.64 -10.49 -29.33
C GLN A 339 -16.51 -9.68 -28.36
N LEU A 340 -16.27 -9.78 -27.05
CA LEU A 340 -16.99 -8.99 -26.04
C LEU A 340 -16.84 -7.49 -26.30
N PHE A 341 -15.62 -7.01 -26.55
CA PHE A 341 -15.35 -5.60 -26.78
C PHE A 341 -15.91 -5.10 -28.13
N ASN A 342 -15.94 -5.96 -29.16
CA ASN A 342 -16.43 -5.61 -30.50
C ASN A 342 -17.97 -5.78 -30.63
N ALA A 343 -18.66 -6.32 -29.64
CA ALA A 343 -20.12 -6.48 -29.67
C ALA A 343 -20.89 -5.13 -29.61
N GLY A 344 -20.20 -3.99 -29.60
CA GLY A 344 -20.80 -2.67 -29.62
C GLY A 344 -21.32 -2.15 -28.28
N ASN A 345 -21.17 -2.91 -27.21
CA ASN A 345 -21.67 -2.59 -25.87
C ASN A 345 -20.57 -2.13 -24.91
N ALA A 346 -19.32 -1.95 -25.40
CA ALA A 346 -18.22 -1.45 -24.57
C ALA A 346 -18.40 0.06 -24.30
N ILE A 347 -18.36 0.42 -23.02
CA ILE A 347 -18.48 1.81 -22.60
C ILE A 347 -17.09 2.46 -22.72
N PRO A 348 -16.96 3.68 -23.31
CA PRO A 348 -15.67 4.33 -23.42
C PRO A 348 -14.97 4.57 -22.06
N LEU A 349 -13.66 4.38 -22.00
CA LEU A 349 -12.82 4.82 -20.88
C LEU A 349 -12.15 6.16 -21.26
N ASP A 350 -12.19 7.11 -20.34
CA ASP A 350 -11.53 8.41 -20.53
C ASP A 350 -10.18 8.52 -19.81
N PHE A 351 -9.68 7.41 -19.26
CA PHE A 351 -8.36 7.28 -18.62
C PHE A 351 -7.62 6.04 -19.11
N GLY A 352 -6.29 6.06 -18.92
CA GLY A 352 -5.44 4.91 -19.20
C GLY A 352 -5.18 4.05 -17.96
N ILE A 353 -5.14 2.73 -18.13
CA ILE A 353 -4.91 1.76 -17.04
C ILE A 353 -4.25 0.48 -17.56
N GLY A 354 -3.57 -0.22 -16.66
CA GLY A 354 -2.96 -1.52 -16.99
C GLY A 354 -1.70 -1.39 -17.85
N TYR A 355 -1.30 -2.47 -18.50
CA TYR A 355 -0.17 -2.47 -19.41
C TYR A 355 -0.42 -1.62 -20.66
N ARG A 356 -1.66 -1.48 -21.07
CA ARG A 356 -2.13 -0.59 -22.13
C ARG A 356 -2.58 0.75 -21.55
N TRP A 357 -1.69 1.42 -20.83
CA TRP A 357 -1.94 2.63 -20.05
C TRP A 357 -2.39 3.85 -20.85
N ARG A 358 -2.39 3.79 -22.19
CA ARG A 358 -2.90 4.86 -23.04
C ARG A 358 -4.43 4.77 -23.14
N ARG A 359 -5.10 5.88 -23.03
CA ARG A 359 -6.56 5.98 -23.05
C ARG A 359 -7.25 5.17 -24.18
N ASN A 360 -6.71 5.23 -25.39
CA ASN A 360 -7.30 4.57 -26.57
C ASN A 360 -6.93 3.08 -26.71
N GLU A 361 -6.18 2.54 -25.78
CA GLU A 361 -5.71 1.16 -25.78
C GLU A 361 -6.09 0.42 -24.49
N SER A 362 -6.60 1.16 -23.50
CA SER A 362 -6.94 0.62 -22.18
C SER A 362 -8.25 -0.12 -22.17
N ASN A 363 -8.29 -1.19 -21.43
CA ASN A 363 -9.47 -2.00 -21.23
C ASN A 363 -9.72 -2.27 -19.76
N LEU A 364 -10.99 -2.36 -19.39
CA LEU A 364 -11.45 -2.93 -18.14
C LEU A 364 -12.68 -3.83 -18.42
N MET A 365 -12.78 -4.88 -17.65
CA MET A 365 -13.97 -5.71 -17.57
C MET A 365 -14.48 -5.72 -16.13
N LEU A 366 -15.75 -5.38 -15.97
CA LEU A 366 -16.48 -5.59 -14.72
C LEU A 366 -17.27 -6.90 -14.85
N ALA A 367 -17.01 -7.84 -13.97
CA ALA A 367 -17.78 -9.06 -13.79
C ALA A 367 -18.53 -9.00 -12.46
N VAL A 368 -19.87 -9.12 -12.49
CA VAL A 368 -20.73 -9.11 -11.30
C VAL A 368 -21.44 -10.45 -11.21
N LYS A 369 -21.42 -11.10 -10.04
CA LYS A 369 -22.18 -12.33 -9.83
C LYS A 369 -23.68 -12.11 -9.97
N THR A 370 -24.35 -13.04 -10.64
CA THR A 370 -25.80 -12.98 -10.90
C THR A 370 -26.64 -13.55 -9.76
N SER A 371 -26.05 -14.34 -8.88
CA SER A 371 -26.72 -14.89 -7.69
C SER A 371 -26.09 -14.29 -6.44
N PRO A 372 -26.86 -13.88 -5.44
CA PRO A 372 -26.32 -13.47 -4.14
C PRO A 372 -25.58 -14.65 -3.49
N HIS A 373 -24.55 -14.32 -2.75
CA HIS A 373 -23.76 -15.27 -1.93
C HIS A 373 -24.56 -15.83 -0.78
#